data_d21e53db7587e8af73f811d559ca767e
#
_entry.id   d21e53db7587e8af73f811d559ca767e
#
_cell.length_a   1.000
_cell.length_b   1.000
_cell.length_c   1.000
_cell.angle_alpha   90.00
_cell.angle_beta   90.00
_cell.angle_gamma   90.00
#
_symmetry.space_group_name_H-M   'P 1'
#
loop_
_entity.id
_entity.type
_entity.pdbx_description
1 polymer ?
#
loop_
_entity_poly.entity_id
_entity_poly.type
_entity_poly.pdbx_seq_one_letter_code
_entity_poly.pdbx_strand_id
1 'polypeptide(L)'
;MADTLLDLAALLPSWKRALRSERKSPSTVKNYADGVLAFLRWCESTGTPPELTKAAVQTFVADALDAGAAPKTAAGRLLAVRRFTAWLVAEDELDADPLVGIRQPKIDRQVIEALTDDELRNLIKACHGKGFTDRRDEAIVRLMAETGMRAGEVIAMAVDDVDLTRELAVIRRGKGGKGRVVPFGPATATAIDRYLRVRRTHRLAHTGTLWLGADDWRTFSYHALHRCLKLRAETAGIKGFHPHLLRHTAATRWLRARGSEGGLMAVAGWSSRAMLDRYTAASASERAAEEARGLNLGDL
;
A
#
# COMPACT_ATOMS: atom_id res chain seq x y z
N MET A 1 -39.69 -12.11 -26.17
CA MET A 1 -38.92 -10.85 -26.29
C MET A 1 -37.47 -11.25 -26.38
N ALA A 2 -36.73 -10.82 -27.40
CA ALA A 2 -35.31 -11.13 -27.51
C ALA A 2 -34.61 -10.53 -26.28
N ASP A 3 -33.97 -11.40 -25.51
CA ASP A 3 -33.12 -10.99 -24.38
C ASP A 3 -31.96 -10.15 -24.99
N THR A 4 -32.09 -8.84 -24.95
CA THR A 4 -31.06 -7.93 -25.46
C THR A 4 -29.88 -8.09 -24.49
N LEU A 5 -28.84 -8.82 -24.92
CA LEU A 5 -27.60 -8.96 -24.16
C LEU A 5 -27.12 -7.59 -23.70
N LEU A 6 -27.01 -7.42 -22.40
CA LEU A 6 -26.58 -6.17 -21.77
C LEU A 6 -25.15 -5.84 -22.22
N ASP A 7 -24.93 -4.68 -22.82
CA ASP A 7 -23.58 -4.24 -23.20
C ASP A 7 -22.80 -3.76 -21.95
N LEU A 8 -22.15 -4.72 -21.31
CA LEU A 8 -21.35 -4.47 -20.10
C LEU A 8 -20.21 -3.45 -20.32
N ALA A 9 -19.66 -3.41 -21.54
CA ALA A 9 -18.57 -2.49 -21.87
C ALA A 9 -19.06 -1.03 -21.94
N ALA A 10 -20.24 -0.81 -22.54
CA ALA A 10 -20.87 0.50 -22.65
C ALA A 10 -21.26 1.08 -21.28
N LEU A 11 -21.53 0.25 -20.28
CA LEU A 11 -21.89 0.66 -18.91
C LEU A 11 -20.72 1.04 -18.02
N LEU A 12 -19.47 0.63 -18.35
CA LEU A 12 -18.28 0.94 -17.57
C LEU A 12 -18.04 2.44 -17.31
N PRO A 13 -18.23 3.37 -18.27
CA PRO A 13 -18.07 4.79 -18.00
C PRO A 13 -19.05 5.31 -16.93
N SER A 14 -20.29 4.82 -16.92
CA SER A 14 -21.32 5.17 -15.93
C SER A 14 -20.93 4.65 -14.55
N TRP A 15 -20.54 3.38 -14.44
CA TRP A 15 -20.03 2.83 -13.19
C TRP A 15 -18.81 3.58 -12.64
N LYS A 16 -17.86 3.97 -13.50
CA LYS A 16 -16.72 4.80 -13.07
C LYS A 16 -17.18 6.14 -12.49
N ARG A 17 -18.27 6.73 -13.03
CA ARG A 17 -18.86 7.96 -12.45
C ARG A 17 -19.47 7.69 -11.08
N ALA A 18 -20.25 6.61 -10.93
CA ALA A 18 -20.82 6.18 -9.66
C ALA A 18 -19.76 5.94 -8.59
N LEU A 19 -18.67 5.22 -8.93
CA LEU A 19 -17.55 5.02 -7.99
C LEU A 19 -16.86 6.34 -7.57
N ARG A 20 -16.81 7.33 -8.45
CA ARG A 20 -16.27 8.66 -8.10
C ARG A 20 -17.22 9.45 -7.20
N SER A 21 -18.53 9.39 -7.41
CA SER A 21 -19.53 10.02 -6.53
C SER A 21 -19.47 9.41 -5.12
N GLU A 22 -19.17 8.13 -4.98
CA GLU A 22 -18.87 7.46 -3.71
C GLU A 22 -17.50 7.84 -3.11
N ARG A 23 -16.78 8.78 -3.71
CA ARG A 23 -15.44 9.21 -3.29
C ARG A 23 -14.40 8.09 -3.25
N LYS A 24 -14.54 7.05 -4.10
CA LYS A 24 -13.48 6.04 -4.26
C LYS A 24 -12.22 6.69 -4.84
N SER A 25 -11.06 6.21 -4.39
CA SER A 25 -9.78 6.72 -4.89
C SER A 25 -9.61 6.44 -6.40
N PRO A 26 -8.87 7.28 -7.15
CA PRO A 26 -8.61 7.03 -8.57
C PRO A 26 -8.02 5.65 -8.85
N SER A 27 -7.14 5.15 -7.97
CA SER A 27 -6.57 3.81 -8.08
C SER A 27 -7.60 2.71 -7.86
N THR A 28 -8.55 2.91 -6.94
CA THR A 28 -9.65 1.96 -6.71
C THR A 28 -10.56 1.89 -7.93
N VAL A 29 -10.94 3.04 -8.50
CA VAL A 29 -11.76 3.13 -9.72
C VAL A 29 -11.07 2.42 -10.87
N LYS A 30 -9.76 2.68 -11.06
CA LYS A 30 -8.96 2.02 -12.08
C LYS A 30 -8.93 0.50 -11.88
N ASN A 31 -8.56 0.02 -10.68
CA ASN A 31 -8.43 -1.40 -10.42
C ASN A 31 -9.74 -2.17 -10.59
N TYR A 32 -10.87 -1.56 -10.21
CA TYR A 32 -12.17 -2.17 -10.41
C TYR A 32 -12.52 -2.24 -11.90
N ALA A 33 -12.33 -1.15 -12.64
CA ALA A 33 -12.56 -1.15 -14.09
C ALA A 33 -11.66 -2.16 -14.82
N ASP A 34 -10.38 -2.22 -14.46
CA ASP A 34 -9.42 -3.17 -15.04
C ASP A 34 -9.83 -4.64 -14.77
N GLY A 35 -10.43 -4.92 -13.60
CA GLY A 35 -10.95 -6.24 -13.26
C GLY A 35 -12.14 -6.67 -14.14
N VAL A 36 -13.10 -5.77 -14.38
CA VAL A 36 -14.22 -6.04 -15.30
C VAL A 36 -13.73 -6.16 -16.75
N LEU A 37 -12.82 -5.27 -17.20
CA LEU A 37 -12.21 -5.36 -18.51
C LEU A 37 -11.42 -6.67 -18.70
N ALA A 38 -10.82 -7.22 -17.65
CA ALA A 38 -10.16 -8.51 -17.72
C ALA A 38 -11.17 -9.65 -17.96
N PHE A 39 -12.36 -9.60 -17.35
CA PHE A 39 -13.44 -10.55 -17.60
C PHE A 39 -13.94 -10.44 -19.05
N LEU A 40 -14.20 -9.23 -19.55
CA LEU A 40 -14.66 -9.03 -20.93
C LEU A 40 -13.66 -9.53 -21.97
N ARG A 41 -12.37 -9.25 -21.77
CA ARG A 41 -11.30 -9.78 -22.66
C ARG A 41 -11.20 -11.31 -22.60
N TRP A 42 -11.43 -11.92 -21.44
CA TRP A 42 -11.49 -13.36 -21.33
C TRP A 42 -12.68 -13.92 -22.09
N CYS A 43 -13.86 -13.33 -21.98
CA CYS A 43 -15.04 -13.71 -22.77
C CYS A 43 -14.73 -13.68 -24.29
N GLU A 44 -14.13 -12.57 -24.75
CA GLU A 44 -13.75 -12.41 -26.16
C GLU A 44 -12.73 -13.49 -26.59
N SER A 45 -11.71 -13.74 -25.79
CA SER A 45 -10.65 -14.72 -26.12
C SER A 45 -11.10 -16.18 -26.12
N THR A 46 -12.15 -16.50 -25.37
CA THR A 46 -12.70 -17.87 -25.25
C THR A 46 -13.96 -18.09 -26.07
N GLY A 47 -14.50 -17.04 -26.72
CA GLY A 47 -15.79 -17.09 -27.39
C GLY A 47 -16.97 -17.24 -26.42
N THR A 48 -16.77 -17.01 -25.14
CA THR A 48 -17.83 -17.08 -24.14
C THR A 48 -18.68 -15.81 -24.18
N PRO A 49 -20.02 -15.89 -24.19
CA PRO A 49 -20.87 -14.71 -24.11
C PRO A 49 -20.52 -13.86 -22.87
N PRO A 50 -20.49 -12.51 -22.97
CA PRO A 50 -20.16 -11.63 -21.84
C PRO A 50 -21.32 -11.51 -20.85
N GLU A 51 -21.76 -12.63 -20.31
CA GLU A 51 -22.85 -12.74 -19.33
C GLU A 51 -22.32 -12.90 -17.91
N LEU A 52 -22.95 -12.21 -16.99
CA LEU A 52 -22.60 -12.27 -15.56
C LEU A 52 -23.24 -13.48 -14.86
N THR A 53 -23.01 -14.67 -15.39
CA THR A 53 -23.46 -15.93 -14.78
C THR A 53 -22.43 -16.47 -13.77
N LYS A 54 -22.90 -17.29 -12.80
CA LYS A 54 -21.99 -17.98 -11.86
C LYS A 54 -20.97 -18.84 -12.62
N ALA A 55 -21.42 -19.57 -13.60
CA ALA A 55 -20.57 -20.48 -14.39
C ALA A 55 -19.46 -19.71 -15.12
N ALA A 56 -19.81 -18.68 -15.89
CA ALA A 56 -18.85 -17.86 -16.63
C ALA A 56 -17.82 -17.20 -15.70
N VAL A 57 -18.27 -16.60 -14.59
CA VAL A 57 -17.37 -15.91 -13.67
C VAL A 57 -16.49 -16.90 -12.88
N GLN A 58 -16.97 -18.07 -12.52
CA GLN A 58 -16.16 -19.12 -11.90
C GLN A 58 -15.11 -19.66 -12.85
N THR A 59 -15.47 -19.94 -14.12
CA THR A 59 -14.53 -20.39 -15.16
C THR A 59 -13.47 -19.31 -15.40
N PHE A 60 -13.86 -18.04 -15.54
CA PHE A 60 -12.89 -16.91 -15.65
C PHE A 60 -11.87 -16.90 -14.52
N VAL A 61 -12.30 -17.13 -13.28
CA VAL A 61 -11.41 -17.15 -12.12
C VAL A 61 -10.51 -18.38 -12.14
N ALA A 62 -11.04 -19.56 -12.52
CA ALA A 62 -10.28 -20.80 -12.64
C ALA A 62 -9.20 -20.67 -13.74
N ASP A 63 -9.59 -20.27 -14.94
CA ASP A 63 -8.67 -20.07 -16.06
C ASP A 63 -7.56 -19.03 -15.74
N ALA A 64 -7.91 -17.97 -15.00
CA ALA A 64 -6.92 -17.01 -14.58
C ALA A 64 -5.87 -17.62 -13.60
N LEU A 65 -6.29 -18.51 -12.71
CA LEU A 65 -5.40 -19.23 -11.81
C LEU A 65 -4.55 -20.25 -12.56
N ASP A 66 -5.15 -21.01 -13.49
CA ASP A 66 -4.46 -22.01 -14.31
C ASP A 66 -3.43 -21.36 -15.24
N ALA A 67 -3.71 -20.14 -15.70
CA ALA A 67 -2.76 -19.31 -16.44
C ALA A 67 -1.67 -18.67 -15.55
N GLY A 68 -1.58 -19.02 -14.25
CA GLY A 68 -0.54 -18.60 -13.33
C GLY A 68 -0.79 -17.24 -12.66
N ALA A 69 -2.00 -16.69 -12.72
CA ALA A 69 -2.30 -15.48 -11.97
C ALA A 69 -2.24 -15.75 -10.45
N ALA A 70 -1.61 -14.84 -9.70
CA ALA A 70 -1.59 -14.95 -8.24
C ALA A 70 -3.03 -14.98 -7.66
N PRO A 71 -3.33 -15.82 -6.64
CA PRO A 71 -4.66 -15.92 -6.04
C PRO A 71 -5.24 -14.58 -5.61
N LYS A 72 -4.39 -13.67 -5.13
CA LYS A 72 -4.79 -12.30 -4.78
C LYS A 72 -5.26 -11.49 -5.99
N THR A 73 -4.65 -11.70 -7.15
CA THR A 73 -5.05 -11.03 -8.41
C THR A 73 -6.39 -11.57 -8.89
N ALA A 74 -6.58 -12.89 -8.89
CA ALA A 74 -7.84 -13.53 -9.26
C ALA A 74 -8.98 -13.10 -8.31
N ALA A 75 -8.74 -13.08 -7.00
CA ALA A 75 -9.69 -12.58 -6.01
C ALA A 75 -10.05 -11.09 -6.21
N GLY A 76 -9.07 -10.26 -6.59
CA GLY A 76 -9.29 -8.84 -6.90
C GLY A 76 -10.15 -8.65 -8.15
N ARG A 77 -9.93 -9.44 -9.21
CA ARG A 77 -10.76 -9.44 -10.42
C ARG A 77 -12.19 -9.90 -10.13
N LEU A 78 -12.35 -10.97 -9.38
CA LEU A 78 -13.68 -11.44 -8.93
C LEU A 78 -14.40 -10.37 -8.13
N LEU A 79 -13.72 -9.70 -7.19
CA LEU A 79 -14.31 -8.62 -6.41
C LEU A 79 -14.80 -7.48 -7.32
N ALA A 80 -14.02 -7.12 -8.35
CA ALA A 80 -14.39 -6.07 -9.29
C ALA A 80 -15.67 -6.43 -10.06
N VAL A 81 -15.74 -7.66 -10.61
CA VAL A 81 -16.93 -8.16 -11.32
C VAL A 81 -18.14 -8.16 -10.38
N ARG A 82 -18.04 -8.69 -9.16
CA ARG A 82 -19.13 -8.67 -8.18
C ARG A 82 -19.59 -7.25 -7.81
N ARG A 83 -18.67 -6.29 -7.68
CA ARG A 83 -19.03 -4.89 -7.40
C ARG A 83 -19.73 -4.23 -8.58
N PHE A 84 -19.34 -4.60 -9.80
CA PHE A 84 -20.00 -4.13 -11.00
C PHE A 84 -21.41 -4.73 -11.11
N THR A 85 -21.57 -6.03 -10.89
CA THR A 85 -22.88 -6.71 -10.88
C THR A 85 -23.82 -6.10 -9.84
N ALA A 86 -23.33 -5.88 -8.62
CA ALA A 86 -24.13 -5.25 -7.57
C ALA A 86 -24.56 -3.81 -7.93
N TRP A 87 -23.75 -3.07 -8.67
CA TRP A 87 -24.11 -1.76 -9.20
C TRP A 87 -25.15 -1.87 -10.31
N LEU A 88 -25.06 -2.83 -11.21
CA LEU A 88 -26.06 -3.08 -12.24
C LEU A 88 -27.45 -3.38 -11.64
N VAL A 89 -27.49 -4.15 -10.56
CA VAL A 89 -28.74 -4.39 -9.83
C VAL A 89 -29.29 -3.10 -9.20
N ALA A 90 -28.42 -2.26 -8.66
CA ALA A 90 -28.82 -0.99 -8.05
C ALA A 90 -29.29 0.07 -9.07
N GLU A 91 -28.96 -0.08 -10.34
CA GLU A 91 -29.39 0.76 -11.47
C GLU A 91 -30.53 0.11 -12.29
N ASP A 92 -31.16 -0.96 -11.76
CA ASP A 92 -32.24 -1.71 -12.39
C ASP A 92 -31.88 -2.31 -13.78
N GLU A 93 -30.56 -2.49 -14.07
CA GLU A 93 -30.07 -3.15 -15.28
C GLU A 93 -30.09 -4.69 -15.16
N LEU A 94 -30.20 -5.21 -13.93
CA LEU A 94 -30.37 -6.61 -13.59
C LEU A 94 -31.41 -6.74 -12.45
N ASP A 95 -32.33 -7.69 -12.59
CA ASP A 95 -33.37 -7.95 -11.58
C ASP A 95 -32.79 -8.48 -10.24
N ALA A 96 -31.70 -9.24 -10.31
CA ALA A 96 -31.05 -9.83 -9.13
C ALA A 96 -29.55 -10.05 -9.38
N ASP A 97 -28.74 -10.12 -8.30
CA ASP A 97 -27.31 -10.43 -8.40
C ASP A 97 -27.08 -11.94 -8.64
N PRO A 98 -26.71 -12.35 -9.87
CA PRO A 98 -26.49 -13.76 -10.21
C PRO A 98 -25.22 -14.32 -9.57
N LEU A 99 -24.36 -13.49 -8.98
CA LEU A 99 -23.08 -13.88 -8.42
C LEU A 99 -23.10 -14.10 -6.91
N VAL A 100 -24.29 -14.04 -6.30
CA VAL A 100 -24.46 -14.34 -4.86
C VAL A 100 -23.95 -15.74 -4.55
N GLY A 101 -23.14 -15.84 -3.50
CA GLY A 101 -22.58 -17.13 -3.02
C GLY A 101 -21.29 -17.60 -3.72
N ILE A 102 -20.77 -16.90 -4.72
CA ILE A 102 -19.44 -17.20 -5.26
C ILE A 102 -18.39 -16.95 -4.17
N ARG A 103 -17.60 -17.96 -3.88
CA ARG A 103 -16.49 -17.86 -2.92
C ARG A 103 -15.25 -17.30 -3.58
N GLN A 104 -14.51 -16.48 -2.83
CA GLN A 104 -13.21 -15.99 -3.30
C GLN A 104 -12.16 -17.12 -3.26
N PRO A 105 -11.18 -17.10 -4.17
CA PRO A 105 -10.02 -17.98 -4.08
C PRO A 105 -9.35 -17.84 -2.72
N LYS A 106 -8.91 -18.97 -2.16
CA LYS A 106 -8.13 -18.97 -0.92
C LYS A 106 -6.79 -18.28 -1.19
N ILE A 107 -6.46 -17.34 -0.34
CA ILE A 107 -5.19 -16.61 -0.43
C ILE A 107 -4.31 -17.11 0.70
N ASP A 108 -3.17 -17.69 0.34
CA ASP A 108 -2.18 -18.09 1.32
C ASP A 108 -1.57 -16.85 1.99
N ARG A 109 -1.45 -16.93 3.31
CA ARG A 109 -0.81 -15.88 4.09
C ARG A 109 0.70 -16.02 3.94
N GLN A 110 1.31 -15.19 3.11
CA GLN A 110 2.76 -15.11 3.06
C GLN A 110 3.26 -14.34 4.29
N VAL A 111 4.25 -14.92 4.98
CA VAL A 111 5.02 -14.19 6.00
C VAL A 111 5.88 -13.17 5.23
N ILE A 112 5.67 -11.90 5.51
CA ILE A 112 6.49 -10.84 4.91
C ILE A 112 7.66 -10.64 5.84
N GLU A 113 8.84 -11.04 5.38
CA GLU A 113 10.09 -10.81 6.11
C GLU A 113 10.38 -9.30 6.15
N ALA A 114 10.62 -8.78 7.35
CA ALA A 114 11.09 -7.42 7.55
C ALA A 114 12.61 -7.36 7.25
N LEU A 115 13.11 -6.20 6.90
CA LEU A 115 14.57 -5.99 6.83
C LEU A 115 15.18 -6.23 8.21
N THR A 116 16.31 -6.89 8.23
CA THR A 116 17.17 -6.97 9.40
C THR A 116 17.75 -5.59 9.72
N ASP A 117 18.24 -5.41 10.94
CA ASP A 117 18.87 -4.13 11.31
C ASP A 117 20.14 -3.85 10.48
N ASP A 118 20.87 -4.90 10.06
CA ASP A 118 22.05 -4.77 9.19
C ASP A 118 21.65 -4.37 7.77
N GLU A 119 20.62 -4.98 7.19
CA GLU A 119 20.09 -4.58 5.89
C GLU A 119 19.58 -3.14 5.91
N LEU A 120 18.89 -2.73 6.98
CA LEU A 120 18.44 -1.36 7.12
C LEU A 120 19.61 -0.38 7.25
N ARG A 121 20.66 -0.72 8.01
CA ARG A 121 21.90 0.08 8.08
C ARG A 121 22.58 0.19 6.72
N ASN A 122 22.66 -0.91 5.98
CA ASN A 122 23.26 -0.93 4.64
C ASN A 122 22.42 -0.09 3.65
N LEU A 123 21.10 -0.14 3.74
CA LEU A 123 20.22 0.69 2.91
C LEU A 123 20.44 2.19 3.20
N ILE A 124 20.52 2.57 4.46
CA ILE A 124 20.83 3.95 4.87
C ILE A 124 22.24 4.34 4.37
N LYS A 125 23.22 3.48 4.51
CA LYS A 125 24.58 3.70 4.03
C LYS A 125 24.65 3.88 2.51
N ALA A 126 23.82 3.15 1.75
CA ALA A 126 23.71 3.30 0.30
C ALA A 126 23.10 4.65 -0.13
N CYS A 127 22.50 5.37 0.81
CA CYS A 127 22.02 6.75 0.58
C CYS A 127 23.06 7.81 0.97
N HIS A 128 24.20 7.43 1.58
CA HIS A 128 25.16 8.42 2.06
C HIS A 128 25.79 9.19 0.91
N GLY A 129 25.84 10.51 1.06
CA GLY A 129 26.46 11.43 0.11
C GLY A 129 26.13 12.89 0.44
N LYS A 130 26.69 13.79 -0.37
CA LYS A 130 26.47 15.24 -0.22
C LYS A 130 25.48 15.79 -1.27
N GLY A 131 25.15 14.97 -2.26
CA GLY A 131 24.27 15.34 -3.36
C GLY A 131 22.82 15.48 -2.92
N PHE A 132 22.05 16.18 -3.73
CA PHE A 132 20.62 16.42 -3.50
C PHE A 132 19.83 15.11 -3.33
N THR A 133 20.02 14.17 -4.25
CA THR A 133 19.32 12.88 -4.23
C THR A 133 19.75 12.00 -3.04
N ASP A 134 21.04 12.06 -2.65
CA ASP A 134 21.54 11.30 -1.51
C ASP A 134 20.85 11.74 -0.21
N ARG A 135 20.83 13.06 0.02
CA ARG A 135 20.19 13.66 1.20
C ARG A 135 18.69 13.39 1.24
N ARG A 136 18.01 13.51 0.09
CA ARG A 136 16.59 13.21 -0.01
C ARG A 136 16.30 11.75 0.29
N ASP A 137 17.01 10.86 -0.36
CA ASP A 137 16.76 9.41 -0.27
C ASP A 137 17.05 8.90 1.15
N GLU A 138 18.14 9.38 1.81
CA GLU A 138 18.42 9.07 3.20
C GLU A 138 17.29 9.54 4.14
N ALA A 139 16.81 10.76 3.98
CA ALA A 139 15.73 11.30 4.78
C ALA A 139 14.44 10.49 4.63
N ILE A 140 14.11 10.10 3.38
CA ILE A 140 12.93 9.28 3.09
C ILE A 140 13.06 7.88 3.71
N VAL A 141 14.21 7.21 3.53
CA VAL A 141 14.44 5.85 4.08
C VAL A 141 14.30 5.87 5.59
N ARG A 142 14.96 6.80 6.28
CA ARG A 142 14.88 6.93 7.74
C ARG A 142 13.45 7.19 8.20
N LEU A 143 12.77 8.18 7.62
CA LEU A 143 11.40 8.51 7.96
C LEU A 143 10.45 7.32 7.78
N MET A 144 10.54 6.61 6.65
CA MET A 144 9.69 5.44 6.39
C MET A 144 10.00 4.26 7.30
N ALA A 145 11.29 4.00 7.58
CA ALA A 145 11.72 2.89 8.42
C ALA A 145 11.38 3.08 9.90
N GLU A 146 11.24 4.31 10.33
CA GLU A 146 10.91 4.64 11.71
C GLU A 146 9.40 4.78 11.93
N THR A 147 8.71 5.51 11.05
CA THR A 147 7.29 5.84 11.23
C THR A 147 6.33 4.84 10.58
N GLY A 148 6.81 3.99 9.69
CA GLY A 148 5.97 3.09 8.92
C GLY A 148 4.98 3.79 7.98
N MET A 149 5.20 5.06 7.61
CA MET A 149 4.36 5.80 6.65
C MET A 149 4.24 5.05 5.32
N ARG A 150 3.08 5.18 4.69
CA ARG A 150 2.90 4.66 3.32
C ARG A 150 3.62 5.54 2.31
N ALA A 151 4.15 4.95 1.24
CA ALA A 151 4.82 5.69 0.18
C ALA A 151 3.99 6.86 -0.38
N GLY A 152 2.67 6.66 -0.53
CA GLY A 152 1.76 7.73 -0.97
C GLY A 152 1.59 8.85 0.05
N GLU A 153 1.66 8.54 1.36
CA GLU A 153 1.63 9.54 2.43
C GLU A 153 2.91 10.37 2.43
N VAL A 154 4.06 9.70 2.27
CA VAL A 154 5.37 10.37 2.17
C VAL A 154 5.38 11.34 0.98
N ILE A 155 4.97 10.90 -0.20
CA ILE A 155 4.94 11.74 -1.42
C ILE A 155 4.03 12.96 -1.26
N ALA A 156 2.93 12.83 -0.52
CA ALA A 156 1.96 13.90 -0.33
C ALA A 156 2.37 14.94 0.74
N MET A 157 3.50 14.75 1.41
CA MET A 157 3.95 15.67 2.47
C MET A 157 4.31 17.06 1.93
N ALA A 158 3.91 18.07 2.66
CA ALA A 158 4.38 19.45 2.52
C ALA A 158 5.55 19.73 3.49
N VAL A 159 6.28 20.81 3.23
CA VAL A 159 7.35 21.26 4.14
C VAL A 159 6.81 21.53 5.54
N ASP A 160 5.64 22.16 5.63
CA ASP A 160 4.98 22.51 6.89
C ASP A 160 4.36 21.30 7.63
N ASP A 161 4.43 20.11 7.04
CA ASP A 161 4.00 18.88 7.70
C ASP A 161 5.09 18.29 8.62
N VAL A 162 6.30 18.88 8.64
CA VAL A 162 7.43 18.39 9.43
C VAL A 162 7.81 19.44 10.47
N ASP A 163 7.74 19.06 11.73
CA ASP A 163 8.25 19.84 12.86
C ASP A 163 9.53 19.17 13.37
N LEU A 164 10.68 19.74 13.00
CA LEU A 164 11.99 19.20 13.41
C LEU A 164 12.28 19.45 14.90
N THR A 165 11.66 20.47 15.49
CA THR A 165 11.88 20.80 16.91
C THR A 165 11.14 19.82 17.81
N ARG A 166 9.93 19.45 17.42
CA ARG A 166 9.12 18.46 18.15
C ARG A 166 9.34 17.04 17.67
N GLU A 167 10.10 16.85 16.60
CA GLU A 167 10.35 15.55 15.95
C GLU A 167 9.05 14.85 15.54
N LEU A 168 8.13 15.59 14.94
CA LEU A 168 6.81 15.13 14.53
C LEU A 168 6.57 15.38 13.03
N ALA A 169 5.85 14.45 12.42
CA ALA A 169 5.32 14.65 11.06
C ALA A 169 3.80 14.49 11.04
N VAL A 170 3.12 15.38 10.32
CA VAL A 170 1.66 15.39 10.17
C VAL A 170 1.28 14.72 8.85
N ILE A 171 0.47 13.68 8.92
CA ILE A 171 -0.14 13.05 7.75
C ILE A 171 -1.55 13.61 7.62
N ARG A 172 -1.76 14.56 6.70
CA ARG A 172 -3.06 15.25 6.55
C ARG A 172 -4.15 14.34 6.03
N ARG A 173 -3.85 13.42 5.09
CA ARG A 173 -4.80 12.51 4.44
C ARG A 173 -4.24 11.10 4.36
N GLY A 174 -4.52 10.29 5.37
CA GLY A 174 -4.28 8.86 5.35
C GLY A 174 -5.37 8.08 4.59
N LYS A 175 -5.28 6.74 4.58
CA LYS A 175 -6.31 5.87 4.03
C LYS A 175 -7.65 6.12 4.73
N GLY A 176 -8.69 6.43 3.95
CA GLY A 176 -10.02 6.79 4.48
C GLY A 176 -10.14 8.26 4.93
N GLY A 177 -9.22 9.14 4.53
CA GLY A 177 -9.29 10.59 4.81
C GLY A 177 -8.88 11.00 6.23
N LYS A 178 -8.43 10.06 7.09
CA LYS A 178 -8.04 10.33 8.48
C LYS A 178 -6.60 10.84 8.54
N GLY A 179 -6.42 12.04 9.12
CA GLY A 179 -5.10 12.56 9.47
C GLY A 179 -4.54 11.89 10.74
N ARG A 180 -3.23 11.95 10.90
CA ARG A 180 -2.53 11.56 12.13
C ARG A 180 -1.18 12.23 12.24
N VAL A 181 -0.65 12.26 13.45
CA VAL A 181 0.72 12.71 13.73
C VAL A 181 1.58 11.48 14.00
N VAL A 182 2.79 11.46 13.48
CA VAL A 182 3.76 10.39 13.67
C VAL A 182 5.06 10.96 14.22
N PRO A 183 5.62 10.40 15.32
CA PRO A 183 6.90 10.80 15.84
C PRO A 183 8.05 10.17 15.06
N PHE A 184 9.19 10.85 15.04
CA PHE A 184 10.47 10.34 14.57
C PHE A 184 11.60 10.84 15.48
N GLY A 185 12.76 10.21 15.45
CA GLY A 185 13.85 10.54 16.36
C GLY A 185 14.91 11.48 15.75
N PRO A 186 15.92 11.84 16.56
CA PRO A 186 16.94 12.84 16.21
C PRO A 186 17.73 12.50 14.94
N ALA A 187 18.00 11.21 14.68
CA ALA A 187 18.74 10.80 13.48
C ALA A 187 17.94 11.07 12.20
N THR A 188 16.63 10.84 12.23
CA THR A 188 15.70 11.16 11.13
C THR A 188 15.53 12.67 10.99
N ALA A 189 15.38 13.40 12.11
CA ALA A 189 15.34 14.87 12.11
C ALA A 189 16.58 15.47 11.44
N THR A 190 17.78 14.99 11.81
CA THR A 190 19.05 15.41 11.23
C THR A 190 19.11 15.14 9.72
N ALA A 191 18.63 13.98 9.27
CA ALA A 191 18.61 13.66 7.85
C ALA A 191 17.65 14.57 7.05
N ILE A 192 16.46 14.84 7.61
CA ILE A 192 15.50 15.76 7.01
C ILE A 192 16.07 17.18 6.96
N ASP A 193 16.68 17.68 8.03
CA ASP A 193 17.32 18.98 8.06
C ASP A 193 18.42 19.12 6.99
N ARG A 194 19.28 18.11 6.86
CA ARG A 194 20.30 18.08 5.81
C ARG A 194 19.68 18.13 4.41
N TYR A 195 18.57 17.41 4.20
CA TYR A 195 17.85 17.49 2.95
C TYR A 195 17.23 18.88 2.72
N LEU A 196 16.56 19.46 3.73
CA LEU A 196 15.94 20.78 3.62
C LEU A 196 16.97 21.87 3.27
N ARG A 197 18.20 21.76 3.76
CA ARG A 197 19.28 22.70 3.40
C ARG A 197 19.63 22.64 1.91
N VAL A 198 19.80 21.45 1.33
CA VAL A 198 20.07 21.32 -0.11
C VAL A 198 18.83 21.60 -0.96
N ARG A 199 17.63 21.34 -0.42
CA ARG A 199 16.37 21.64 -1.07
C ARG A 199 16.19 23.14 -1.36
N ARG A 200 16.73 24.03 -0.51
CA ARG A 200 16.64 25.48 -0.68
C ARG A 200 17.25 25.98 -1.98
N THR A 201 18.23 25.28 -2.54
CA THR A 201 18.88 25.64 -3.80
C THR A 201 18.18 25.05 -5.03
N HIS A 202 17.19 24.20 -4.83
CA HIS A 202 16.46 23.58 -5.91
C HIS A 202 15.49 24.58 -6.56
N ARG A 203 15.33 24.55 -7.88
CA ARG A 203 14.45 25.47 -8.61
C ARG A 203 13.01 25.46 -8.14
N LEU A 204 12.50 24.32 -7.72
CA LEU A 204 11.15 24.16 -7.15
C LEU A 204 11.10 24.38 -5.63
N ALA A 205 12.12 24.96 -5.02
CA ALA A 205 12.16 25.24 -3.58
C ALA A 205 10.99 26.10 -3.08
N HIS A 206 10.46 26.97 -3.96
CA HIS A 206 9.32 27.82 -3.67
C HIS A 206 8.00 27.08 -3.53
N THR A 207 7.93 25.81 -3.94
CA THR A 207 6.72 24.98 -3.78
C THR A 207 6.61 24.46 -2.36
N GLY A 208 5.37 24.29 -1.88
CA GLY A 208 5.13 23.70 -0.55
C GLY A 208 5.42 22.21 -0.45
N THR A 209 5.67 21.52 -1.57
CA THR A 209 5.94 20.06 -1.58
C THR A 209 7.26 19.76 -0.90
N LEU A 210 7.27 18.83 0.06
CA LEU A 210 8.49 18.48 0.80
C LEU A 210 9.52 17.83 -0.12
N TRP A 211 9.15 16.80 -0.86
CA TRP A 211 10.08 16.02 -1.68
C TRP A 211 10.10 16.51 -3.12
N LEU A 212 11.29 16.80 -3.62
CA LEU A 212 11.49 17.28 -4.98
C LEU A 212 12.22 16.25 -5.84
N GLY A 213 12.02 16.31 -7.16
CA GLY A 213 12.68 15.45 -8.14
C GLY A 213 14.19 15.64 -8.18
N ALA A 214 14.89 14.79 -8.93
CA ALA A 214 16.31 14.99 -9.21
C ALA A 214 16.51 16.09 -10.27
N ASP A 215 15.52 16.23 -11.14
CA ASP A 215 15.51 17.25 -12.20
C ASP A 215 14.82 18.52 -11.67
N ASP A 216 15.38 19.67 -11.95
CA ASP A 216 14.87 20.97 -11.49
C ASP A 216 13.45 21.31 -11.97
N TRP A 217 12.83 20.48 -12.77
CA TRP A 217 11.56 20.72 -13.45
C TRP A 217 10.41 19.85 -12.96
N ARG A 218 10.67 18.81 -12.15
CA ARG A 218 9.64 17.82 -11.79
C ARG A 218 9.49 17.67 -10.28
N THR A 219 8.24 17.58 -9.85
CA THR A 219 7.91 17.11 -8.51
C THR A 219 8.27 15.64 -8.35
N PHE A 220 8.54 15.21 -7.12
CA PHE A 220 8.90 13.83 -6.81
C PHE A 220 7.66 12.96 -6.81
N SER A 221 7.53 12.06 -7.78
CA SER A 221 6.36 11.20 -7.95
C SER A 221 6.49 9.88 -7.18
N TYR A 222 5.36 9.17 -7.03
CA TYR A 222 5.34 7.81 -6.47
C TYR A 222 6.26 6.85 -7.23
N HIS A 223 6.27 6.91 -8.56
CA HIS A 223 7.17 6.10 -9.40
C HIS A 223 8.64 6.47 -9.20
N ALA A 224 8.95 7.76 -9.03
CA ALA A 224 10.29 8.21 -8.75
C ALA A 224 10.78 7.70 -7.39
N LEU A 225 9.92 7.77 -6.34
CA LEU A 225 10.22 7.21 -5.03
C LEU A 225 10.49 5.70 -5.12
N HIS A 226 9.64 4.97 -5.81
CA HIS A 226 9.79 3.52 -5.96
C HIS A 226 11.11 3.15 -6.64
N ARG A 227 11.44 3.87 -7.73
CA ARG A 227 12.66 3.65 -8.51
C ARG A 227 13.92 3.99 -7.72
N CYS A 228 13.97 5.15 -7.06
CA CYS A 228 15.17 5.54 -6.31
C CYS A 228 15.42 4.62 -5.10
N LEU A 229 14.40 4.28 -4.33
CA LEU A 229 14.58 3.38 -3.19
C LEU A 229 14.96 1.96 -3.63
N LYS A 230 14.42 1.47 -4.75
CA LYS A 230 14.83 0.19 -5.32
C LYS A 230 16.30 0.20 -5.72
N LEU A 231 16.78 1.26 -6.37
CA LEU A 231 18.19 1.42 -6.73
C LEU A 231 19.11 1.44 -5.50
N ARG A 232 18.71 2.17 -4.43
CA ARG A 232 19.47 2.18 -3.16
C ARG A 232 19.51 0.80 -2.51
N ALA A 233 18.41 0.05 -2.57
CA ALA A 233 18.34 -1.30 -2.06
C ALA A 233 19.20 -2.28 -2.86
N GLU A 234 19.24 -2.17 -4.18
CA GLU A 234 20.14 -2.93 -5.05
C GLU A 234 21.61 -2.64 -4.70
N THR A 235 21.98 -1.37 -4.49
CA THR A 235 23.31 -0.97 -4.03
C THR A 235 23.65 -1.54 -2.65
N ALA A 236 22.65 -1.69 -1.78
CA ALA A 236 22.78 -2.31 -0.45
C ALA A 236 22.78 -3.85 -0.48
N GLY A 237 22.62 -4.49 -1.64
CA GLY A 237 22.54 -5.94 -1.78
C GLY A 237 21.19 -6.56 -1.36
N ILE A 238 20.15 -5.74 -1.19
CA ILE A 238 18.82 -6.19 -0.73
C ILE A 238 17.99 -6.65 -1.91
N LYS A 239 17.64 -7.93 -1.96
CA LYS A 239 16.81 -8.53 -3.00
C LYS A 239 15.30 -8.33 -2.69
N GLY A 240 14.48 -8.25 -3.74
CA GLY A 240 13.01 -8.18 -3.59
C GLY A 240 12.48 -6.92 -2.90
N PHE A 241 13.30 -5.88 -2.78
CA PHE A 241 12.92 -4.65 -2.09
C PHE A 241 11.77 -3.92 -2.78
N HIS A 242 10.85 -3.43 -1.96
CA HIS A 242 9.80 -2.49 -2.33
C HIS A 242 9.52 -1.54 -1.16
N PRO A 243 9.04 -0.29 -1.38
CA PRO A 243 8.90 0.69 -0.30
C PRO A 243 8.00 0.24 0.86
N HIS A 244 7.02 -0.64 0.61
CA HIS A 244 6.15 -1.17 1.66
C HIS A 244 6.90 -2.07 2.66
N LEU A 245 8.07 -2.62 2.27
CA LEU A 245 8.96 -3.38 3.14
C LEU A 245 9.48 -2.53 4.31
N LEU A 246 9.78 -1.25 4.09
CA LEU A 246 10.15 -0.32 5.17
C LEU A 246 9.04 -0.19 6.22
N ARG A 247 7.79 -0.19 5.80
CA ARG A 247 6.65 -0.17 6.72
C ARG A 247 6.52 -1.48 7.50
N HIS A 248 6.79 -2.62 6.86
CA HIS A 248 6.87 -3.91 7.56
C HIS A 248 7.99 -3.90 8.59
N THR A 249 9.15 -3.40 8.20
CA THR A 249 10.31 -3.24 9.09
C THR A 249 10.00 -2.35 10.29
N ALA A 250 9.37 -1.19 10.07
CA ALA A 250 8.95 -0.30 11.15
C ALA A 250 8.03 -0.99 12.16
N ALA A 251 7.01 -1.70 11.67
CA ALA A 251 6.06 -2.41 12.53
C ALA A 251 6.73 -3.54 13.32
N THR A 252 7.58 -4.34 12.68
CA THR A 252 8.33 -5.42 13.33
C THR A 252 9.29 -4.88 14.38
N ARG A 253 10.04 -3.80 14.06
CA ARG A 253 10.96 -3.15 15.01
C ARG A 253 10.21 -2.55 16.22
N TRP A 254 9.05 -1.92 15.98
CA TRP A 254 8.20 -1.41 17.07
C TRP A 254 7.81 -2.52 18.05
N LEU A 255 7.32 -3.64 17.54
CA LEU A 255 6.90 -4.77 18.36
C LEU A 255 8.08 -5.44 19.08
N ARG A 256 9.24 -5.58 18.43
CA ARG A 256 10.49 -6.07 19.06
C ARG A 256 10.98 -5.15 20.18
N ALA A 257 10.81 -3.84 20.01
CA ALA A 257 11.11 -2.85 21.05
C ALA A 257 10.05 -2.78 22.17
N ARG A 258 9.12 -3.75 22.22
CA ARG A 258 8.02 -3.81 23.20
C ARG A 258 7.07 -2.61 23.16
N GLY A 259 6.99 -1.91 22.04
CA GLY A 259 5.99 -0.87 21.80
C GLY A 259 4.58 -1.47 21.82
N SER A 260 3.62 -0.72 22.40
CA SER A 260 2.24 -1.18 22.51
C SER A 260 1.58 -1.37 21.13
N GLU A 261 0.71 -2.37 21.02
CA GLU A 261 -0.08 -2.65 19.80
C GLU A 261 -0.98 -1.46 19.43
N GLY A 262 -1.60 -0.83 20.42
CA GLY A 262 -2.42 0.36 20.22
C GLY A 262 -1.61 1.54 19.69
N GLY A 263 -0.41 1.78 20.21
CA GLY A 263 0.54 2.79 19.73
C GLY A 263 0.95 2.53 18.27
N LEU A 264 1.30 1.28 17.95
CA LEU A 264 1.61 0.89 16.57
C LEU A 264 0.43 1.14 15.62
N MET A 265 -0.78 0.76 16.01
CA MET A 265 -1.98 1.00 15.20
C MET A 265 -2.19 2.50 14.95
N ALA A 266 -2.01 3.34 15.97
CA ALA A 266 -2.14 4.79 15.85
C ALA A 266 -1.09 5.38 14.89
N VAL A 267 0.20 5.08 15.11
CA VAL A 267 1.31 5.58 14.27
C VAL A 267 1.20 5.05 12.84
N ALA A 268 0.94 3.77 12.66
CA ALA A 268 0.79 3.17 11.34
C ALA A 268 -0.53 3.56 10.63
N GLY A 269 -1.49 4.12 11.34
CA GLY A 269 -2.82 4.46 10.81
C GLY A 269 -3.59 3.21 10.36
N TRP A 270 -3.63 2.19 11.25
CA TRP A 270 -4.43 0.98 11.07
C TRP A 270 -5.77 1.11 11.79
N SER A 271 -6.83 0.87 11.07
CA SER A 271 -8.20 0.89 11.61
C SER A 271 -8.75 -0.50 11.95
N SER A 272 -8.00 -1.55 11.62
CA SER A 272 -8.41 -2.95 11.83
C SER A 272 -7.29 -3.75 12.49
N ARG A 273 -7.65 -4.52 13.51
CA ARG A 273 -6.74 -5.45 14.20
C ARG A 273 -6.17 -6.51 13.25
N ALA A 274 -6.91 -6.92 12.22
CA ALA A 274 -6.43 -7.83 11.18
C ALA A 274 -5.17 -7.32 10.45
N MET A 275 -4.90 -6.01 10.47
CA MET A 275 -3.65 -5.45 9.94
C MET A 275 -2.48 -5.71 10.88
N LEU A 276 -2.71 -5.65 12.19
CA LEU A 276 -1.73 -5.95 13.23
C LEU A 276 -1.42 -7.45 13.28
N ASP A 277 -2.44 -8.30 13.15
CA ASP A 277 -2.32 -9.77 13.26
C ASP A 277 -1.30 -10.36 12.27
N ARG A 278 -1.05 -9.67 11.16
CA ARG A 278 -0.01 -10.06 10.19
C ARG A 278 1.41 -9.99 10.75
N TYR A 279 1.62 -9.13 11.73
CA TYR A 279 2.94 -8.91 12.36
C TYR A 279 3.06 -9.64 13.68
N THR A 280 1.95 -9.75 14.40
CA THR A 280 1.93 -10.41 15.71
C THR A 280 1.97 -11.93 15.57
N ALA A 281 1.33 -12.52 14.54
CA ALA A 281 1.29 -13.97 14.35
C ALA A 281 2.69 -14.59 14.14
N ALA A 282 3.58 -13.91 13.41
CA ALA A 282 4.93 -14.41 13.12
C ALA A 282 5.87 -14.39 14.35
N SER A 283 5.63 -13.49 15.30
CA SER A 283 6.43 -13.32 16.53
C SER A 283 5.69 -13.67 17.82
N ALA A 284 4.46 -14.17 17.71
CA ALA A 284 3.60 -14.42 18.87
C ALA A 284 4.24 -15.41 19.87
N SER A 285 4.78 -16.51 19.36
CA SER A 285 5.40 -17.54 20.21
C SER A 285 6.70 -17.06 20.87
N GLU A 286 7.52 -16.32 20.15
CA GLU A 286 8.77 -15.73 20.71
C GLU A 286 8.47 -14.71 21.77
N ARG A 287 7.52 -13.79 21.53
CA ARG A 287 7.10 -12.78 22.49
C ARG A 287 6.45 -13.38 23.71
N ALA A 288 5.55 -14.37 23.54
CA ALA A 288 4.91 -15.07 24.64
C ALA A 288 5.95 -15.80 25.51
N ALA A 289 6.98 -16.42 24.89
CA ALA A 289 8.06 -17.07 25.64
C ALA A 289 8.93 -16.06 26.43
N GLU A 290 9.20 -14.89 25.86
CA GLU A 290 9.93 -13.83 26.56
C GLU A 290 9.10 -13.23 27.68
N GLU A 291 7.82 -12.98 27.45
CA GLU A 291 6.89 -12.47 28.45
C GLU A 291 6.72 -13.44 29.62
N ALA A 292 6.52 -14.72 29.31
CA ALA A 292 6.42 -15.78 30.32
C ALA A 292 7.67 -15.88 31.21
N ARG A 293 8.87 -15.74 30.64
CA ARG A 293 10.13 -15.69 31.43
C ARG A 293 10.18 -14.46 32.33
N GLY A 294 9.67 -13.31 31.87
CA GLY A 294 9.62 -12.08 32.70
C GLY A 294 8.59 -12.12 33.80
N LEU A 295 7.55 -12.94 33.67
CA LEU A 295 6.49 -13.09 34.65
C LEU A 295 6.84 -14.07 35.79
N ASN A 296 7.94 -14.87 35.65
CA ASN A 296 8.41 -15.83 36.65
C ASN A 296 7.30 -16.69 37.26
N LEU A 297 6.37 -17.18 36.42
CA LEU A 297 5.19 -17.93 36.87
C LEU A 297 5.52 -19.29 37.55
N GLY A 298 6.78 -19.69 37.53
CA GLY A 298 7.27 -20.91 38.18
C GLY A 298 7.79 -20.70 39.62
N ASP A 299 7.95 -19.46 40.06
CA ASP A 299 8.35 -19.15 41.42
C ASP A 299 7.10 -19.11 42.33
N LEU A 300 6.77 -20.30 42.91
CA LEU A 300 5.69 -20.51 43.87
C LEU A 300 6.27 -20.63 45.29
#